data_14e10a2b8814df44255c449491b19136
#
_entry.id   14e10a2b8814df44255c449491b19136
#
_cell.length_a   1.000
_cell.length_b   1.000
_cell.length_c   1.000
_cell.angle_alpha   90.00
_cell.angle_beta   90.00
_cell.angle_gamma   90.00
#
_symmetry.space_group_name_H-M   'P 1'
#
loop_
_entity.id
_entity.type
_entity.pdbx_description
1 polymer ?
#
loop_
_entity_poly.entity_id
_entity_poly.type
_entity_poly.pdbx_seq_one_letter_code
_entity_poly.pdbx_strand_id
1 'polypeptide(L)'
;MFNSVPGRLNLHQAWLYLEKPLDANAPGYDWGFRLDYTYGIDANNTQAFGNPPGSWDYLNGFDHGVYGWAIPQLYAEIGAADWSLKAGHFFTLVGYEVVTAPDNFFYSHAMTMFNSEPFTHTGLLYSRSWGENIEVFAGWTLGWDTGFDSFRGGSNWLGGFNLHLSEDVTFTYISTAGNFGARGKDGYSHSMVCNFTLTEKLNYILQSDNLRVASTGEDNVGINQYLLYTVSDCVGLGARMEWWKGDGITGFAPFDAVLPPGGSFSYYAATLGANLRATANVLVRPEVRFDWSPAAGYDKTTFGVDMIYTF
;
A
#
# COMPACT_ATOMS: atom_id res chain seq x y z
N MET A 1 7.57 -2.93 -8.26
CA MET A 1 6.17 -2.75 -8.66
C MET A 1 5.49 -4.11 -8.85
N PHE A 2 5.46 -4.95 -7.87
CA PHE A 2 4.89 -6.30 -7.78
C PHE A 2 4.92 -7.21 -9.05
N ASN A 3 5.13 -6.72 -10.23
CA ASN A 3 5.28 -7.45 -11.50
C ASN A 3 6.73 -7.43 -12.03
N SER A 4 7.70 -7.59 -11.15
CA SER A 4 9.14 -7.43 -11.44
C SER A 4 9.77 -8.56 -12.25
N VAL A 5 9.10 -9.69 -12.43
CA VAL A 5 9.62 -10.87 -13.13
C VAL A 5 8.82 -11.14 -14.42
N PRO A 6 9.16 -10.46 -15.53
CA PRO A 6 8.41 -10.53 -16.78
C PRO A 6 8.67 -11.81 -17.58
N GLY A 7 7.80 -12.06 -18.57
CA GLY A 7 8.03 -13.07 -19.62
C GLY A 7 7.73 -14.52 -19.23
N ARG A 8 7.10 -14.74 -18.09
CA ARG A 8 6.68 -16.08 -17.64
C ARG A 8 5.44 -16.02 -16.75
N LEU A 9 4.80 -17.16 -16.57
CA LEU A 9 3.75 -17.32 -15.58
C LEU A 9 4.38 -17.38 -14.18
N ASN A 10 3.90 -16.54 -13.27
CA ASN A 10 4.37 -16.44 -11.90
C ASN A 10 3.22 -16.61 -10.92
N LEU A 11 3.50 -17.18 -9.75
CA LEU A 11 2.64 -17.08 -8.59
C LEU A 11 3.00 -15.78 -7.85
N HIS A 12 2.13 -14.79 -7.91
CA HIS A 12 2.37 -13.51 -7.24
C HIS A 12 2.03 -13.59 -5.77
N GLN A 13 0.81 -14.02 -5.44
CA GLN A 13 0.30 -14.08 -4.08
C GLN A 13 -0.49 -15.38 -3.88
N ALA A 14 -0.01 -16.27 -3.02
CA ALA A 14 -0.82 -17.30 -2.37
C ALA A 14 -1.08 -16.80 -0.95
N TRP A 15 -2.27 -16.25 -0.71
CA TRP A 15 -2.62 -15.53 0.51
C TRP A 15 -3.61 -16.33 1.34
N LEU A 16 -3.27 -16.50 2.61
CA LEU A 16 -4.14 -17.11 3.62
C LEU A 16 -4.22 -16.16 4.82
N TYR A 17 -5.39 -16.08 5.43
CA TYR A 17 -5.52 -15.32 6.67
C TYR A 17 -6.46 -16.02 7.65
N LEU A 18 -6.25 -15.72 8.92
CA LEU A 18 -7.11 -16.09 10.03
C LEU A 18 -7.50 -14.81 10.77
N GLU A 19 -8.80 -14.57 10.92
CA GLU A 19 -9.32 -13.36 11.51
C GLU A 19 -10.51 -13.63 12.43
N LYS A 20 -10.53 -12.93 13.55
CA LYS A 20 -11.73 -12.64 14.33
C LYS A 20 -11.88 -11.11 14.33
N PRO A 21 -12.80 -10.55 13.52
CA PRO A 21 -13.06 -9.13 13.55
C PRO A 21 -13.70 -8.71 14.87
N LEU A 22 -13.61 -7.41 15.20
CA LEU A 22 -14.39 -6.84 16.30
C LEU A 22 -15.87 -6.84 15.97
N ASP A 23 -16.70 -7.21 16.96
CA ASP A 23 -18.14 -7.03 16.88
C ASP A 23 -18.51 -5.64 17.43
N ALA A 24 -18.81 -4.71 16.54
CA ALA A 24 -19.25 -3.36 16.90
C ALA A 24 -20.57 -3.32 17.69
N ASN A 25 -21.37 -4.41 17.65
CA ASN A 25 -22.63 -4.53 18.38
C ASN A 25 -22.48 -5.25 19.73
N ALA A 26 -21.29 -5.68 20.09
CA ALA A 26 -21.04 -6.34 21.35
C ALA A 26 -21.40 -5.41 22.53
N PRO A 27 -22.05 -5.89 23.57
CA PRO A 27 -22.33 -5.10 24.75
C PRO A 27 -21.03 -4.85 25.54
N GLY A 28 -20.46 -3.64 25.42
CA GLY A 28 -19.20 -3.26 26.05
C GLY A 28 -17.99 -3.43 25.11
N TYR A 29 -16.96 -4.09 25.59
CA TYR A 29 -15.73 -4.32 24.82
C TYR A 29 -15.75 -5.68 24.12
N ASP A 30 -15.24 -5.72 22.90
CA ASP A 30 -14.89 -6.96 22.21
C ASP A 30 -13.39 -6.96 21.90
N TRP A 31 -12.87 -8.12 21.51
CA TRP A 31 -11.49 -8.29 21.06
C TRP A 31 -11.46 -8.99 19.70
N GLY A 32 -10.47 -8.68 18.94
CA GLY A 32 -10.20 -9.27 17.64
C GLY A 32 -8.74 -9.60 17.44
N PHE A 33 -8.43 -10.29 16.38
CA PHE A 33 -7.07 -10.51 15.91
C PHE A 33 -7.07 -10.80 14.41
N ARG A 34 -5.91 -10.62 13.80
CA ARG A 34 -5.65 -11.06 12.43
C ARG A 34 -4.23 -11.59 12.29
N LEU A 35 -4.10 -12.68 11.52
CA LEU A 35 -2.85 -13.24 11.06
C LEU A 35 -2.97 -13.47 9.56
N ASP A 36 -2.08 -12.85 8.80
CA ASP A 36 -1.96 -13.06 7.35
C ASP A 36 -0.64 -13.78 7.06
N TYR A 37 -0.68 -14.70 6.11
CA TYR A 37 0.48 -15.34 5.52
C TYR A 37 0.39 -15.25 4.02
N THR A 38 1.46 -14.83 3.37
CA THR A 38 1.55 -14.82 1.92
C THR A 38 2.82 -15.51 1.44
N TYR A 39 2.72 -16.23 0.32
CA TYR A 39 3.83 -16.83 -0.39
C TYR A 39 3.73 -16.45 -1.86
N GLY A 40 4.86 -16.08 -2.47
CA GLY A 40 4.90 -15.70 -3.88
C GLY A 40 6.01 -14.70 -4.16
N ILE A 41 5.98 -14.12 -5.36
CA ILE A 41 6.94 -13.07 -5.73
C ILE A 41 6.70 -11.80 -4.91
N ASP A 42 5.44 -11.45 -4.70
CA ASP A 42 5.06 -10.22 -4.01
C ASP A 42 5.35 -10.29 -2.50
N ALA A 43 5.49 -11.50 -1.95
CA ALA A 43 5.90 -11.67 -0.56
C ALA A 43 7.24 -10.99 -0.27
N ASN A 44 8.20 -11.03 -1.20
CA ASN A 44 9.49 -10.35 -1.05
C ASN A 44 9.36 -8.83 -0.86
N ASN A 45 8.34 -8.22 -1.47
CA ASN A 45 8.06 -6.78 -1.33
C ASN A 45 7.19 -6.48 -0.09
N THR A 46 6.62 -7.52 0.53
CA THR A 46 5.70 -7.39 1.67
C THR A 46 6.38 -7.75 2.99
N GLN A 47 7.56 -8.37 2.93
CA GLN A 47 8.39 -8.64 4.11
C GLN A 47 8.72 -7.35 4.87
N ALA A 48 9.02 -7.48 6.16
CA ALA A 48 9.46 -6.36 6.99
C ALA A 48 10.92 -5.96 6.65
N PHE A 49 11.15 -5.49 5.42
CA PHE A 49 12.46 -5.16 4.86
C PHE A 49 13.09 -3.91 5.50
N GLY A 50 12.40 -3.22 6.36
CA GLY A 50 12.94 -2.21 7.27
C GLY A 50 13.81 -2.80 8.38
N ASN A 51 13.81 -4.12 8.56
CA ASN A 51 14.69 -4.84 9.47
C ASN A 51 15.94 -5.39 8.76
N PRO A 52 16.98 -5.82 9.51
CA PRO A 52 18.12 -6.54 8.93
C PRO A 52 17.68 -7.88 8.32
N PRO A 53 18.33 -8.35 7.24
CA PRO A 53 18.13 -9.71 6.72
C PRO A 53 18.26 -10.77 7.82
N GLY A 54 17.35 -11.75 7.82
CA GLY A 54 17.27 -12.80 8.82
C GLY A 54 16.45 -12.45 10.07
N SER A 55 15.89 -11.24 10.12
CA SER A 55 15.00 -10.80 11.21
C SER A 55 13.54 -10.88 10.78
N TRP A 56 12.68 -11.33 11.70
CA TRP A 56 11.24 -11.53 11.45
C TRP A 56 11.05 -12.40 10.19
N ASP A 57 10.33 -11.92 9.20
CA ASP A 57 10.11 -12.60 7.92
C ASP A 57 11.07 -12.15 6.81
N TYR A 58 11.90 -11.10 7.03
CA TYR A 58 12.75 -10.53 6.00
C TYR A 58 13.98 -11.41 5.71
N LEU A 59 14.02 -11.96 4.48
CA LEU A 59 15.05 -12.89 3.99
C LEU A 59 15.35 -14.00 5.01
N ASN A 60 14.30 -14.57 5.59
CA ASN A 60 14.39 -15.56 6.64
C ASN A 60 13.59 -16.82 6.27
N GLY A 61 14.25 -17.95 6.20
CA GLY A 61 13.62 -19.27 6.05
C GLY A 61 13.37 -19.67 4.60
N PHE A 62 12.13 -19.68 4.14
CA PHE A 62 11.69 -20.32 2.90
C PHE A 62 11.87 -19.47 1.62
N ASP A 63 12.66 -18.41 1.66
CA ASP A 63 12.96 -17.64 0.46
C ASP A 63 13.83 -18.46 -0.52
N HIS A 64 13.42 -18.53 -1.79
CA HIS A 64 14.19 -19.21 -2.82
C HIS A 64 13.96 -18.60 -4.20
N GLY A 65 15.02 -18.23 -4.88
CA GLY A 65 14.96 -17.61 -6.19
C GLY A 65 14.20 -16.30 -6.14
N VAL A 66 13.07 -16.22 -6.86
CA VAL A 66 12.19 -15.03 -6.90
C VAL A 66 10.99 -15.14 -5.95
N TYR A 67 10.86 -16.29 -5.29
CA TYR A 67 9.75 -16.57 -4.38
C TYR A 67 10.19 -16.40 -2.93
N GLY A 68 9.34 -15.80 -2.14
CA GLY A 68 9.52 -15.66 -0.70
C GLY A 68 8.18 -15.86 0.04
N TRP A 69 8.22 -15.65 1.32
CA TRP A 69 7.06 -15.65 2.20
C TRP A 69 7.08 -14.42 3.09
N ALA A 70 5.92 -14.00 3.57
CA ALA A 70 5.79 -12.90 4.50
C ALA A 70 4.63 -13.14 5.48
N ILE A 71 4.70 -12.48 6.63
CA ILE A 71 3.60 -12.31 7.59
C ILE A 71 3.25 -10.80 7.63
N PRO A 72 2.50 -10.30 6.66
CA PRO A 72 2.27 -8.86 6.54
C PRO A 72 1.32 -8.31 7.61
N GLN A 73 0.55 -9.18 8.28
CA GLN A 73 -0.26 -8.79 9.41
C GLN A 73 -0.22 -9.85 10.52
N LEU A 74 0.05 -9.39 11.73
CA LEU A 74 -0.07 -10.15 12.98
C LEU A 74 -0.38 -9.17 14.09
N TYR A 75 -1.65 -9.00 14.42
CA TYR A 75 -2.08 -8.08 15.46
C TYR A 75 -3.23 -8.62 16.29
N ALA A 76 -3.36 -8.09 17.51
CA ALA A 76 -4.57 -8.16 18.31
C ALA A 76 -5.23 -6.78 18.35
N GLU A 77 -6.54 -6.78 18.56
CA GLU A 77 -7.33 -5.56 18.62
C GLU A 77 -8.35 -5.67 19.75
N ILE A 78 -8.61 -4.55 20.45
CA ILE A 78 -9.68 -4.40 21.42
C ILE A 78 -10.49 -3.14 21.07
N GLY A 79 -11.79 -3.17 21.23
CA GLY A 79 -12.59 -2.01 20.92
C GLY A 79 -14.03 -2.11 21.42
N ALA A 80 -14.77 -1.07 21.10
CA ALA A 80 -16.21 -0.96 21.32
C ALA A 80 -16.84 -0.34 20.05
N ALA A 81 -18.11 0.03 20.10
CA ALA A 81 -18.87 0.49 18.94
C ALA A 81 -18.22 1.66 18.15
N ASP A 82 -17.54 2.58 18.83
CA ASP A 82 -17.02 3.82 18.24
C ASP A 82 -15.50 3.96 18.27
N TRP A 83 -14.76 2.98 18.83
CA TRP A 83 -13.31 3.03 18.89
C TRP A 83 -12.66 1.65 18.90
N SER A 84 -11.40 1.59 18.45
CA SER A 84 -10.55 0.41 18.62
C SER A 84 -9.11 0.79 18.95
N LEU A 85 -8.37 -0.16 19.51
CA LEU A 85 -6.94 -0.11 19.71
C LEU A 85 -6.32 -1.40 19.17
N LYS A 86 -5.54 -1.26 18.11
CA LYS A 86 -4.78 -2.33 17.47
C LYS A 86 -3.35 -2.34 17.99
N ALA A 87 -2.81 -3.52 18.26
CA ALA A 87 -1.44 -3.74 18.73
C ALA A 87 -0.81 -4.90 17.95
N GLY A 88 0.32 -4.65 17.29
CA GLY A 88 1.05 -5.65 16.51
C GLY A 88 1.57 -5.12 15.18
N HIS A 89 1.69 -6.03 14.20
CA HIS A 89 2.12 -5.75 12.82
C HIS A 89 0.89 -5.67 11.92
N PHE A 90 0.76 -4.59 11.16
CA PHE A 90 -0.44 -4.31 10.36
C PHE A 90 -0.10 -3.47 9.12
N PHE A 91 -0.97 -3.51 8.11
CA PHE A 91 -0.86 -2.67 6.92
C PHE A 91 -0.90 -1.19 7.27
N THR A 92 -0.17 -0.41 6.48
CA THR A 92 -0.22 1.05 6.55
C THR A 92 -1.62 1.58 6.27
N LEU A 93 -1.87 2.80 6.76
CA LEU A 93 -3.03 3.62 6.36
C LEU A 93 -2.67 4.61 5.24
N VAL A 94 -1.38 4.69 4.85
CA VAL A 94 -0.87 5.65 3.87
C VAL A 94 -1.16 5.16 2.46
N GLY A 95 -1.67 6.04 1.61
CA GLY A 95 -1.90 5.74 0.21
C GLY A 95 -3.31 5.25 -0.13
N TYR A 96 -3.55 5.10 -1.41
CA TYR A 96 -4.80 4.56 -1.96
C TYR A 96 -4.71 3.09 -2.32
N GLU A 97 -3.59 2.68 -2.93
CA GLU A 97 -3.37 1.28 -3.29
C GLU A 97 -2.90 0.47 -2.07
N VAL A 98 -3.22 -0.81 -2.07
CA VAL A 98 -2.91 -1.73 -0.97
C VAL A 98 -2.09 -2.92 -1.48
N VAL A 99 -1.50 -3.68 -0.57
CA VAL A 99 -0.64 -4.84 -0.92
C VAL A 99 -1.45 -6.01 -1.48
N THR A 100 -2.67 -6.21 -1.01
CA THR A 100 -3.54 -7.31 -1.42
C THR A 100 -4.08 -7.12 -2.83
N ALA A 101 -3.81 -8.07 -3.71
CA ALA A 101 -4.18 -7.99 -5.13
C ALA A 101 -5.68 -7.81 -5.38
N PRO A 102 -6.61 -8.47 -4.66
CA PRO A 102 -8.05 -8.31 -4.89
C PRO A 102 -8.59 -6.91 -4.66
N ASP A 103 -7.93 -6.12 -3.80
CA ASP A 103 -8.40 -4.80 -3.35
C ASP A 103 -7.89 -3.66 -4.24
N ASN A 104 -7.10 -3.98 -5.27
CA ASN A 104 -6.62 -3.02 -6.26
C ASN A 104 -7.29 -3.23 -7.62
N PHE A 105 -7.58 -2.14 -8.31
CA PHE A 105 -8.14 -2.23 -9.66
C PHE A 105 -7.11 -2.73 -10.68
N PHE A 106 -5.87 -2.22 -10.63
CA PHE A 106 -4.80 -2.56 -11.55
C PHE A 106 -3.93 -3.70 -11.03
N TYR A 107 -3.31 -4.45 -11.96
CA TYR A 107 -2.30 -5.44 -11.65
C TYR A 107 -0.99 -4.78 -11.19
N SER A 108 -0.55 -3.72 -11.87
CA SER A 108 0.62 -2.95 -11.46
C SER A 108 0.26 -1.88 -10.44
N HIS A 109 1.21 -1.55 -9.56
CA HIS A 109 1.05 -0.51 -8.56
C HIS A 109 1.68 0.82 -8.98
N ALA A 110 1.22 1.91 -8.35
CA ALA A 110 1.73 3.25 -8.56
C ALA A 110 3.18 3.40 -8.09
N MET A 111 3.94 4.28 -8.76
CA MET A 111 5.31 4.63 -8.33
C MET A 111 5.33 5.19 -6.92
N THR A 112 4.33 5.94 -6.53
CA THR A 112 4.18 6.54 -5.20
C THR A 112 4.14 5.48 -4.12
N MET A 113 3.33 4.44 -4.28
CA MET A 113 3.23 3.33 -3.34
C MET A 113 4.59 2.68 -3.07
N PHE A 114 5.40 2.46 -4.12
CA PHE A 114 6.70 1.81 -3.99
C PHE A 114 7.80 2.70 -3.44
N ASN A 115 7.75 3.99 -3.74
CA ASN A 115 8.87 4.88 -3.47
C ASN A 115 8.61 5.85 -2.32
N SER A 116 7.36 6.11 -1.95
CA SER A 116 7.01 7.15 -0.98
C SER A 116 6.09 6.71 0.15
N GLU A 117 5.68 5.44 0.19
CA GLU A 117 4.77 4.89 1.18
C GLU A 117 5.38 3.69 1.89
N PRO A 118 5.10 3.47 3.18
CA PRO A 118 5.36 2.18 3.83
C PRO A 118 4.29 1.18 3.42
N PHE A 119 4.59 -0.12 3.49
CA PHE A 119 3.58 -1.17 3.32
C PHE A 119 2.99 -1.61 4.65
N THR A 120 3.86 -1.68 5.67
CA THR A 120 3.49 -2.19 6.99
C THR A 120 4.06 -1.34 8.12
N HIS A 121 3.45 -1.48 9.28
CA HIS A 121 3.91 -0.92 10.54
C HIS A 121 3.80 -1.95 11.66
N THR A 122 4.67 -1.85 12.64
CA THR A 122 4.53 -2.55 13.93
C THR A 122 4.40 -1.53 15.03
N GLY A 123 3.35 -1.63 15.85
CA GLY A 123 3.12 -0.68 16.93
C GLY A 123 1.72 -0.71 17.49
N LEU A 124 1.26 0.46 17.91
CA LEU A 124 -0.09 0.70 18.43
C LEU A 124 -0.81 1.67 17.51
N LEU A 125 -2.06 1.39 17.20
CA LEU A 125 -2.93 2.25 16.42
C LEU A 125 -4.31 2.33 17.08
N TYR A 126 -4.67 3.51 17.51
CA TYR A 126 -6.01 3.86 17.99
C TYR A 126 -6.83 4.42 16.83
N SER A 127 -8.07 3.99 16.70
CA SER A 127 -9.06 4.57 15.79
C SER A 127 -10.33 4.93 16.55
N ARG A 128 -10.99 6.00 16.12
CA ARG A 128 -12.27 6.42 16.67
C ARG A 128 -13.15 7.09 15.63
N SER A 129 -14.41 6.64 15.59
CA SER A 129 -15.45 7.26 14.77
C SER A 129 -16.28 8.25 15.60
N TRP A 130 -16.57 9.43 15.02
CA TRP A 130 -17.51 10.40 15.55
C TRP A 130 -18.69 10.55 14.58
N GLY A 131 -19.76 9.85 14.90
CA GLY A 131 -20.88 9.68 13.97
C GLY A 131 -20.47 8.89 12.74
N GLU A 132 -21.13 9.16 11.61
CA GLU A 132 -20.91 8.47 10.34
C GLU A 132 -19.90 9.18 9.44
N ASN A 133 -19.49 10.40 9.78
CA ASN A 133 -18.79 11.28 8.88
C ASN A 133 -17.30 11.45 9.18
N ILE A 134 -16.84 11.12 10.39
CA ILE A 134 -15.47 11.39 10.81
C ILE A 134 -14.90 10.16 11.49
N GLU A 135 -13.75 9.70 11.00
CA GLU A 135 -12.92 8.72 11.69
C GLU A 135 -11.53 9.30 11.87
N VAL A 136 -10.93 9.14 13.04
CA VAL A 136 -9.57 9.59 13.34
C VAL A 136 -8.69 8.43 13.75
N PHE A 137 -7.41 8.57 13.43
CA PHE A 137 -6.36 7.60 13.69
C PHE A 137 -5.22 8.26 14.46
N ALA A 138 -4.70 7.57 15.47
CA ALA A 138 -3.55 8.03 16.24
C ALA A 138 -2.72 6.82 16.70
N GLY A 139 -1.47 6.77 16.31
CA GLY A 139 -0.62 5.63 16.58
C GLY A 139 0.84 5.97 16.77
N TRP A 140 1.59 4.99 17.26
CA TRP A 140 3.03 5.03 17.39
C TRP A 140 3.63 3.72 16.95
N THR A 141 4.62 3.77 16.05
CA THR A 141 5.18 2.59 15.41
C THR A 141 6.71 2.53 15.51
N LEU A 142 7.27 1.36 15.32
CA LEU A 142 8.70 1.07 15.41
C LEU A 142 9.49 1.43 14.13
N GLY A 143 8.89 2.19 13.23
CA GLY A 143 9.47 2.55 11.94
C GLY A 143 8.61 2.08 10.76
N TRP A 144 9.13 2.27 9.55
CA TRP A 144 8.51 1.82 8.31
C TRP A 144 8.96 0.39 7.98
N ASP A 145 8.03 -0.46 7.59
CA ASP A 145 8.29 -1.83 7.12
C ASP A 145 9.17 -2.64 8.08
N THR A 146 8.97 -2.43 9.40
CA THR A 146 9.69 -3.13 10.47
C THR A 146 8.79 -4.20 11.07
N GLY A 147 9.41 -5.33 11.47
CA GLY A 147 8.77 -6.34 12.30
C GLY A 147 8.73 -5.93 13.78
N PHE A 148 8.68 -6.90 14.69
CA PHE A 148 8.56 -6.62 16.12
C PHE A 148 9.84 -6.06 16.76
N ASP A 149 10.98 -6.10 16.07
CA ASP A 149 12.23 -5.52 16.54
C ASP A 149 12.43 -4.11 15.97
N SER A 150 12.59 -3.11 16.84
CA SER A 150 12.98 -1.77 16.41
C SER A 150 14.38 -1.80 15.80
N PHE A 151 14.52 -1.29 14.59
CA PHE A 151 15.79 -1.21 13.87
C PHE A 151 16.22 0.24 13.67
N ARG A 152 17.51 0.53 13.91
CA ARG A 152 18.09 1.89 13.81
C ARG A 152 17.32 2.95 14.62
N GLY A 153 16.68 2.52 15.72
CA GLY A 153 15.91 3.37 16.61
C GLY A 153 14.59 3.84 15.98
N GLY A 154 13.99 3.04 15.09
CA GLY A 154 12.70 3.32 14.49
C GLY A 154 11.64 3.66 15.53
N SER A 155 11.03 4.83 15.38
CA SER A 155 10.04 5.38 16.32
C SER A 155 9.35 6.56 15.65
N ASN A 156 8.11 6.38 15.22
CA ASN A 156 7.39 7.42 14.50
C ASN A 156 5.90 7.43 14.82
N TRP A 157 5.34 8.60 14.71
CA TRP A 157 3.91 8.84 14.66
C TRP A 157 3.29 8.26 13.39
N LEU A 158 2.10 7.70 13.51
CA LEU A 158 1.20 7.36 12.42
C LEU A 158 -0.20 7.82 12.79
N GLY A 159 -0.85 8.63 11.96
CA GLY A 159 -2.22 9.02 12.21
C GLY A 159 -2.76 10.01 11.21
N GLY A 160 -4.02 10.35 11.39
CA GLY A 160 -4.77 11.20 10.49
C GLY A 160 -6.26 11.06 10.68
N PHE A 161 -7.00 11.22 9.59
CA PHE A 161 -8.46 11.15 9.63
C PHE A 161 -9.04 10.76 8.27
N ASN A 162 -10.26 10.24 8.32
CA ASN A 162 -11.13 10.01 7.18
C ASN A 162 -12.40 10.84 7.35
N LEU A 163 -12.79 11.58 6.32
CA LEU A 163 -13.97 12.45 6.31
C LEU A 163 -14.91 12.05 5.18
N HIS A 164 -16.16 11.75 5.50
CA HIS A 164 -17.26 11.67 4.55
C HIS A 164 -17.85 13.07 4.38
N LEU A 165 -17.39 13.81 3.36
CA LEU A 165 -17.81 15.19 3.10
C LEU A 165 -19.22 15.26 2.52
N SER A 166 -19.62 14.23 1.79
CA SER A 166 -20.97 13.99 1.29
C SER A 166 -21.13 12.49 0.97
N GLU A 167 -22.31 12.07 0.51
CA GLU A 167 -22.54 10.70 0.02
C GLU A 167 -21.61 10.31 -1.14
N ASP A 168 -21.14 11.30 -1.91
CA ASP A 168 -20.32 11.11 -3.11
C ASP A 168 -18.84 11.45 -2.92
N VAL A 169 -18.44 12.03 -1.77
CA VAL A 169 -17.07 12.53 -1.58
C VAL A 169 -16.51 12.11 -0.24
N THR A 170 -15.39 11.36 -0.30
CA THR A 170 -14.56 11.06 0.87
C THR A 170 -13.19 11.70 0.75
N PHE A 171 -12.65 12.16 1.88
CA PHE A 171 -11.30 12.69 1.99
C PHE A 171 -10.56 12.00 3.12
N THR A 172 -9.45 11.36 2.80
CA THR A 172 -8.56 10.72 3.77
C THR A 172 -7.24 11.48 3.82
N TYR A 173 -6.78 11.81 5.00
CA TYR A 173 -5.47 12.38 5.27
C TYR A 173 -4.74 11.51 6.29
N ILE A 174 -3.58 10.99 5.92
CA ILE A 174 -2.70 10.22 6.80
C ILE A 174 -1.30 10.82 6.79
N SER A 175 -0.68 10.86 7.94
CA SER A 175 0.69 11.34 8.10
C SER A 175 1.53 10.43 8.97
N THR A 176 2.82 10.39 8.71
CA THR A 176 3.82 9.78 9.58
C THR A 176 4.94 10.77 9.86
N ALA A 177 5.51 10.76 11.07
CA ALA A 177 6.59 11.66 11.43
C ALA A 177 7.50 11.06 12.50
N GLY A 178 8.81 11.19 12.34
CA GLY A 178 9.80 10.72 13.30
C GLY A 178 10.95 9.95 12.67
N ASN A 179 11.43 8.93 13.38
CA ASN A 179 12.48 8.05 12.89
C ASN A 179 11.85 6.83 12.21
N PHE A 180 12.06 6.72 10.88
CA PHE A 180 11.50 5.64 10.06
C PHE A 180 12.35 4.35 10.06
N GLY A 181 13.38 4.27 10.92
CA GLY A 181 14.25 3.10 11.02
C GLY A 181 15.25 3.02 9.86
N ALA A 182 15.17 1.98 9.06
CA ALA A 182 16.06 1.79 7.90
C ALA A 182 15.92 2.89 6.85
N ARG A 183 14.72 3.44 6.67
CA ARG A 183 14.45 4.54 5.72
C ARG A 183 15.18 5.83 6.09
N GLY A 184 15.41 6.08 7.38
CA GLY A 184 16.14 7.23 7.86
C GLY A 184 15.49 7.94 9.04
N LYS A 185 16.17 8.98 9.53
CA LYS A 185 15.76 9.80 10.68
C LYS A 185 15.23 11.14 10.24
N ASP A 186 14.50 11.79 11.14
CA ASP A 186 13.92 13.12 10.94
C ASP A 186 13.09 13.16 9.64
N GLY A 187 12.23 12.14 9.51
CA GLY A 187 11.32 11.97 8.42
C GLY A 187 9.92 12.48 8.74
N TYR A 188 9.23 12.93 7.71
CA TYR A 188 7.78 13.03 7.73
C TYR A 188 7.21 12.67 6.37
N SER A 189 6.00 12.13 6.37
CA SER A 189 5.22 11.93 5.15
C SER A 189 3.77 12.33 5.38
N HIS A 190 3.10 12.66 4.30
CA HIS A 190 1.67 12.75 4.28
C HIS A 190 1.10 12.21 2.97
N SER A 191 -0.07 11.61 3.06
CA SER A 191 -0.91 11.18 1.96
C SER A 191 -2.28 11.82 2.08
N MET A 192 -2.77 12.34 0.97
CA MET A 192 -4.12 12.88 0.82
C MET A 192 -4.80 12.10 -0.30
N VAL A 193 -5.94 11.51 0.00
CA VAL A 193 -6.75 10.76 -0.96
C VAL A 193 -8.16 11.35 -0.98
N CYS A 194 -8.58 11.82 -2.14
CA CYS A 194 -9.97 12.20 -2.40
C CYS A 194 -10.61 11.17 -3.32
N ASN A 195 -11.73 10.62 -2.91
CA ASN A 195 -12.55 9.75 -3.75
C ASN A 195 -13.87 10.45 -4.07
N PHE A 196 -14.20 10.51 -5.37
CA PHE A 196 -15.40 11.13 -5.91
C PHE A 196 -16.24 10.10 -6.64
N THR A 197 -17.44 9.83 -6.19
CA THR A 197 -18.46 9.10 -6.93
C THR A 197 -19.12 10.06 -7.92
N LEU A 198 -18.60 10.14 -9.13
CA LEU A 198 -19.09 11.08 -10.14
C LEU A 198 -20.47 10.67 -10.70
N THR A 199 -20.70 9.38 -10.79
CA THR A 199 -22.00 8.76 -11.11
C THR A 199 -22.07 7.38 -10.45
N GLU A 200 -23.22 6.71 -10.50
CA GLU A 200 -23.39 5.31 -10.04
C GLU A 200 -22.36 4.32 -10.66
N LYS A 201 -21.71 4.70 -11.77
CA LYS A 201 -20.79 3.84 -12.51
C LYS A 201 -19.39 4.41 -12.65
N LEU A 202 -19.16 5.65 -12.29
CA LEU A 202 -17.89 6.34 -12.53
C LEU A 202 -17.35 6.92 -11.23
N ASN A 203 -16.19 6.42 -10.83
CA ASN A 203 -15.41 6.93 -9.69
C ASN A 203 -14.13 7.60 -10.19
N TYR A 204 -13.79 8.73 -9.57
CA TYR A 204 -12.53 9.41 -9.75
C TYR A 204 -11.80 9.51 -8.41
N ILE A 205 -10.54 9.09 -8.40
CA ILE A 205 -9.71 9.17 -7.20
C ILE A 205 -8.51 10.06 -7.52
N LEU A 206 -8.23 10.99 -6.62
CA LEU A 206 -7.04 11.84 -6.64
C LEU A 206 -6.23 11.57 -5.37
N GLN A 207 -4.98 11.18 -5.55
CA GLN A 207 -4.02 11.00 -4.46
C GLN A 207 -2.87 11.99 -4.63
N SER A 208 -2.40 12.56 -3.52
CA SER A 208 -1.17 13.36 -3.46
C SER A 208 -0.37 12.98 -2.22
N ASP A 209 0.90 12.63 -2.44
CA ASP A 209 1.81 12.21 -1.38
C ASP A 209 3.06 13.07 -1.37
N ASN A 210 3.58 13.29 -0.17
CA ASN A 210 4.90 13.87 0.04
C ASN A 210 5.65 13.06 1.10
N LEU A 211 6.91 12.77 0.81
CA LEU A 211 7.83 12.15 1.75
C LEU A 211 9.12 12.96 1.82
N ARG A 212 9.53 13.33 3.03
CA ARG A 212 10.82 13.94 3.29
C ARG A 212 11.55 13.21 4.40
N VAL A 213 12.82 12.87 4.17
CA VAL A 213 13.69 12.23 5.17
C VAL A 213 15.00 13.02 5.23
N ALA A 214 15.17 13.86 6.25
CA ALA A 214 16.28 14.80 6.32
C ALA A 214 17.65 14.11 6.40
N SER A 215 17.73 12.97 7.11
CA SER A 215 19.01 12.24 7.27
C SER A 215 19.54 11.58 5.98
N THR A 216 18.68 11.33 5.00
CA THR A 216 19.03 10.74 3.69
C THR A 216 19.01 11.76 2.56
N GLY A 217 18.44 12.95 2.79
CA GLY A 217 18.21 13.97 1.78
C GLY A 217 17.08 13.64 0.82
N GLU A 218 16.21 12.71 1.19
CA GLU A 218 15.08 12.29 0.39
C GLU A 218 13.97 13.33 0.45
N ASP A 219 13.45 13.72 -0.72
CA ASP A 219 12.33 14.65 -0.89
C ASP A 219 11.51 14.21 -2.11
N ASN A 220 10.43 13.48 -1.87
CA ASN A 220 9.61 12.87 -2.91
C ASN A 220 8.20 13.46 -2.90
N VAL A 221 7.65 13.65 -4.08
CA VAL A 221 6.26 14.09 -4.27
C VAL A 221 5.61 13.20 -5.32
N GLY A 222 4.39 12.76 -5.06
CA GLY A 222 3.59 11.99 -6.01
C GLY A 222 2.19 12.55 -6.19
N ILE A 223 1.66 12.46 -7.41
CA ILE A 223 0.25 12.70 -7.71
C ILE A 223 -0.23 11.56 -8.58
N ASN A 224 -1.26 10.87 -8.12
CA ASN A 224 -1.90 9.78 -8.83
C ASN A 224 -3.38 10.11 -9.06
N GLN A 225 -3.87 9.79 -10.24
CA GLN A 225 -5.26 9.97 -10.61
C GLN A 225 -5.80 8.66 -11.18
N TYR A 226 -6.98 8.28 -10.72
CA TYR A 226 -7.64 7.07 -11.17
C TYR A 226 -9.03 7.43 -11.67
N LEU A 227 -9.41 6.89 -12.81
CA LEU A 227 -10.77 6.96 -13.35
C LEU A 227 -11.26 5.53 -13.56
N LEU A 228 -12.24 5.11 -12.77
CA LEU A 228 -12.75 3.75 -12.73
C LEU A 228 -14.21 3.72 -13.18
N TYR A 229 -14.50 2.95 -14.22
CA TYR A 229 -15.83 2.87 -14.81
C TYR A 229 -16.40 1.45 -14.77
N THR A 230 -17.54 1.28 -14.16
CA THR A 230 -18.31 0.02 -14.11
C THR A 230 -19.17 -0.09 -15.37
N VAL A 231 -18.74 -0.92 -16.31
CA VAL A 231 -19.52 -1.19 -17.53
C VAL A 231 -20.72 -2.07 -17.21
N SER A 232 -20.45 -3.15 -16.45
CA SER A 232 -21.45 -4.13 -15.97
C SER A 232 -20.94 -4.81 -14.71
N ASP A 233 -21.72 -5.69 -14.10
CA ASP A 233 -21.33 -6.48 -12.92
C ASP A 233 -20.09 -7.36 -13.17
N CYS A 234 -19.81 -7.67 -14.43
CA CYS A 234 -18.67 -8.51 -14.84
C CYS A 234 -17.51 -7.74 -15.45
N VAL A 235 -17.68 -6.44 -15.80
CA VAL A 235 -16.68 -5.68 -16.54
C VAL A 235 -16.49 -4.30 -15.95
N GLY A 236 -15.29 -4.02 -15.50
CA GLY A 236 -14.81 -2.69 -15.13
C GLY A 236 -13.71 -2.22 -16.07
N LEU A 237 -13.64 -0.94 -16.36
CA LEU A 237 -12.55 -0.30 -17.10
C LEU A 237 -11.88 0.74 -16.20
N GLY A 238 -10.56 0.90 -16.33
CA GLY A 238 -9.81 1.85 -15.52
C GLY A 238 -8.70 2.54 -16.29
N ALA A 239 -8.47 3.80 -15.93
CA ALA A 239 -7.30 4.55 -16.34
C ALA A 239 -6.60 5.10 -15.08
N ARG A 240 -5.26 5.02 -15.03
CA ARG A 240 -4.42 5.63 -14.00
C ARG A 240 -3.39 6.51 -14.66
N MET A 241 -3.24 7.74 -14.14
CA MET A 241 -2.19 8.68 -14.52
C MET A 241 -1.35 8.99 -13.28
N GLU A 242 -0.03 8.93 -13.42
CA GLU A 242 0.91 9.11 -12.33
C GLU A 242 1.94 10.18 -12.69
N TRP A 243 2.25 11.03 -11.74
CA TRP A 243 3.47 11.80 -11.69
C TRP A 243 4.14 11.56 -10.34
N TRP A 244 5.39 11.16 -10.39
CA TRP A 244 6.21 11.02 -9.19
C TRP A 244 7.55 11.70 -9.41
N LYS A 245 7.95 12.55 -8.47
CA LYS A 245 9.25 13.19 -8.43
C LYS A 245 10.02 12.65 -7.24
N GLY A 246 11.15 12.02 -7.48
CA GLY A 246 12.06 11.55 -6.44
C GLY A 246 13.32 12.39 -6.40
N ASP A 247 13.78 12.69 -5.18
CA ASP A 247 15.02 13.37 -4.88
C ASP A 247 15.77 12.58 -3.79
N GLY A 248 17.04 12.22 -4.04
CA GLY A 248 17.83 11.41 -3.12
C GLY A 248 17.71 9.90 -3.37
N ILE A 249 17.16 9.14 -2.43
CA ILE A 249 17.05 7.68 -2.51
C ILE A 249 15.77 7.29 -3.24
N THR A 250 15.91 6.47 -4.28
CA THR A 250 14.82 5.86 -5.03
C THR A 250 14.91 4.33 -4.91
N GLY A 251 13.77 3.64 -5.07
CA GLY A 251 13.71 2.19 -5.04
C GLY A 251 14.03 1.62 -3.66
N PHE A 252 13.41 2.17 -2.61
CA PHE A 252 13.57 1.70 -1.23
C PHE A 252 13.04 0.27 -1.06
N ALA A 253 11.93 -0.06 -1.69
CA ALA A 253 11.40 -1.40 -1.68
C ALA A 253 12.36 -2.37 -2.38
N PRO A 254 12.67 -3.53 -1.79
CA PRO A 254 13.54 -4.52 -2.41
C PRO A 254 12.98 -4.97 -3.76
N PHE A 255 13.89 -5.32 -4.68
CA PHE A 255 13.59 -5.93 -6.00
C PHE A 255 12.95 -5.03 -7.06
N ASP A 256 12.61 -3.78 -6.76
CA ASP A 256 11.96 -2.88 -7.72
C ASP A 256 12.75 -1.61 -8.06
N ALA A 257 14.01 -1.55 -7.70
CA ALA A 257 14.90 -0.43 -8.04
C ALA A 257 15.16 -0.37 -9.56
N VAL A 258 14.18 0.10 -10.32
CA VAL A 258 14.29 0.28 -11.78
C VAL A 258 14.76 1.69 -12.13
N LEU A 259 14.80 2.60 -11.14
CA LEU A 259 15.11 4.01 -11.35
C LEU A 259 16.63 4.26 -11.20
N PRO A 260 17.24 5.11 -12.02
CA PRO A 260 18.66 5.44 -11.90
C PRO A 260 18.96 6.00 -10.49
N PRO A 261 20.01 5.55 -9.81
CA PRO A 261 20.37 6.06 -8.52
C PRO A 261 20.87 7.51 -8.61
N GLY A 262 20.34 8.36 -7.74
CA GLY A 262 20.77 9.75 -7.55
C GLY A 262 20.16 10.73 -8.56
N GLY A 263 19.97 11.96 -8.10
CA GLY A 263 19.37 13.04 -8.87
C GLY A 263 17.90 13.27 -8.57
N SER A 264 17.40 14.42 -9.02
CA SER A 264 15.98 14.79 -8.93
C SER A 264 15.35 14.60 -10.29
N PHE A 265 14.48 13.60 -10.42
CA PHE A 265 13.83 13.29 -11.67
C PHE A 265 12.32 13.21 -11.50
N SER A 266 11.61 13.67 -12.52
CA SER A 266 10.17 13.41 -12.66
C SER A 266 9.95 12.17 -13.51
N TYR A 267 9.12 11.28 -12.99
CA TYR A 267 8.65 10.08 -13.67
C TYR A 267 7.15 10.16 -13.84
N TYR A 268 6.69 9.67 -14.95
CA TYR A 268 5.29 9.66 -15.31
C TYR A 268 4.88 8.24 -15.69
N ALA A 269 3.63 7.89 -15.45
CA ALA A 269 3.05 6.68 -16.00
C ALA A 269 1.59 6.88 -16.40
N ALA A 270 1.19 6.18 -17.45
CA ALA A 270 -0.20 6.03 -17.87
C ALA A 270 -0.52 4.54 -17.93
N THR A 271 -1.58 4.13 -17.26
CA THR A 271 -2.04 2.73 -17.24
C THR A 271 -3.49 2.68 -17.68
N LEU A 272 -3.81 1.76 -18.58
CA LEU A 272 -5.18 1.40 -18.96
C LEU A 272 -5.38 -0.08 -18.65
N GLY A 273 -6.47 -0.41 -17.96
CA GLY A 273 -6.75 -1.77 -17.54
C GLY A 273 -8.25 -2.10 -17.58
N ALA A 274 -8.51 -3.39 -17.50
CA ALA A 274 -9.87 -3.91 -17.37
C ALA A 274 -9.92 -4.98 -16.27
N ASN A 275 -11.04 -5.01 -15.55
CA ASN A 275 -11.39 -6.05 -14.61
C ASN A 275 -12.48 -6.91 -15.21
N LEU A 276 -12.16 -8.17 -15.50
CA LEU A 276 -13.03 -9.14 -16.12
C LEU A 276 -13.39 -10.24 -15.12
N ARG A 277 -14.57 -10.14 -14.49
CA ARG A 277 -15.07 -11.14 -13.55
C ARG A 277 -15.67 -12.32 -14.30
N ALA A 278 -14.87 -13.35 -14.48
CA ALA A 278 -15.28 -14.57 -15.20
C ALA A 278 -16.29 -15.41 -14.39
N THR A 279 -16.12 -15.45 -13.07
CA THR A 279 -17.07 -16.06 -12.11
C THR A 279 -17.09 -15.23 -10.82
N ALA A 280 -17.90 -15.63 -9.83
CA ALA A 280 -17.90 -14.98 -8.50
C ALA A 280 -16.50 -15.00 -7.84
N ASN A 281 -15.68 -16.00 -8.15
CA ASN A 281 -14.39 -16.25 -7.52
C ASN A 281 -13.18 -15.96 -8.42
N VAL A 282 -13.38 -15.64 -9.71
CA VAL A 282 -12.29 -15.47 -10.68
C VAL A 282 -12.37 -14.09 -11.32
N LEU A 283 -11.32 -13.33 -11.11
CA LEU A 283 -11.08 -12.01 -11.72
C LEU A 283 -9.83 -12.08 -12.60
N VAL A 284 -9.92 -11.58 -13.84
CA VAL A 284 -8.78 -11.45 -14.77
C VAL A 284 -8.56 -9.97 -15.05
N ARG A 285 -7.30 -9.49 -14.92
CA ARG A 285 -6.95 -8.08 -15.06
C ARG A 285 -5.87 -7.87 -16.13
N PRO A 286 -6.26 -7.72 -17.41
CA PRO A 286 -5.33 -7.25 -18.43
C PRO A 286 -5.07 -5.75 -18.27
N GLU A 287 -3.81 -5.33 -18.44
CA GLU A 287 -3.43 -3.92 -18.46
C GLU A 287 -2.32 -3.63 -19.46
N VAL A 288 -2.26 -2.38 -19.90
CA VAL A 288 -1.13 -1.80 -20.60
C VAL A 288 -0.66 -0.58 -19.80
N ARG A 289 0.65 -0.51 -19.52
CA ARG A 289 1.29 0.57 -18.79
C ARG A 289 2.40 1.17 -19.63
N PHE A 290 2.43 2.48 -19.71
CA PHE A 290 3.50 3.26 -20.31
C PHE A 290 4.16 4.12 -19.22
N ASP A 291 5.45 3.90 -18.99
CA ASP A 291 6.28 4.65 -18.04
C ASP A 291 7.27 5.51 -18.81
N TRP A 292 7.48 6.77 -18.41
CA TRP A 292 8.48 7.62 -19.04
C TRP A 292 9.08 8.66 -18.08
N SER A 293 10.32 9.06 -18.38
CA SER A 293 11.02 10.15 -17.72
C SER A 293 11.90 10.86 -18.75
N PRO A 294 11.49 12.01 -19.30
CA PRO A 294 12.26 12.73 -20.31
C PRO A 294 13.67 13.13 -19.84
N ALA A 295 13.78 13.55 -18.56
CA ALA A 295 15.06 13.97 -18.00
C ALA A 295 16.03 12.79 -17.77
N ALA A 296 15.53 11.59 -17.53
CA ALA A 296 16.33 10.38 -17.38
C ALA A 296 16.54 9.63 -18.72
N GLY A 297 15.93 10.09 -19.83
CA GLY A 297 15.97 9.40 -21.12
C GLY A 297 15.37 8.00 -21.06
N TYR A 298 14.32 7.83 -20.28
CA TYR A 298 13.68 6.54 -20.01
C TYR A 298 12.27 6.51 -20.55
N ASP A 299 11.92 5.45 -21.26
CA ASP A 299 10.55 5.08 -21.64
C ASP A 299 10.42 3.56 -21.71
N LYS A 300 9.25 3.06 -21.30
CA LYS A 300 8.93 1.64 -21.33
C LYS A 300 7.43 1.42 -21.44
N THR A 301 7.04 0.55 -22.36
CA THR A 301 5.67 0.02 -22.40
C THR A 301 5.66 -1.40 -21.89
N THR A 302 4.74 -1.71 -20.99
CA THR A 302 4.54 -3.03 -20.42
C THR A 302 3.10 -3.47 -20.62
N PHE A 303 2.91 -4.68 -21.10
CA PHE A 303 1.63 -5.38 -21.09
C PHE A 303 1.66 -6.42 -19.99
N GLY A 304 0.65 -6.42 -19.13
CA GLY A 304 0.50 -7.37 -18.03
C GLY A 304 -0.91 -7.98 -18.04
N VAL A 305 -0.99 -9.17 -17.51
CA VAL A 305 -2.27 -9.81 -17.17
C VAL A 305 -2.06 -10.68 -15.94
N ASP A 306 -2.95 -10.58 -15.00
CA ASP A 306 -3.05 -11.51 -13.89
C ASP A 306 -4.43 -12.15 -13.78
N MET A 307 -4.50 -13.18 -12.95
CA MET A 307 -5.75 -13.83 -12.57
C MET A 307 -5.77 -14.00 -11.06
N ILE A 308 -6.84 -13.53 -10.44
CA ILE A 308 -7.09 -13.67 -9.01
C ILE A 308 -8.18 -14.71 -8.81
N TYR A 309 -7.93 -15.68 -7.93
CA TYR A 309 -8.90 -16.65 -7.46
C TYR A 309 -9.10 -16.49 -5.95
N THR A 310 -10.34 -16.25 -5.53
CA THR A 310 -10.74 -16.16 -4.11
C THR A 310 -11.62 -17.35 -3.73
N PHE A 311 -11.48 -17.89 -2.52
CA PHE A 311 -12.18 -19.11 -2.05
C PHE A 311 -12.63 -18.97 -0.59
#